data_9c5ba11e013785a37dba20813a541c64
#
_entry.id   9c5ba11e013785a37dba20813a541c64
#
_cell.length_a   1.000
_cell.length_b   1.000
_cell.length_c   1.000
_cell.angle_alpha   90.00
_cell.angle_beta   90.00
_cell.angle_gamma   90.00
#
_symmetry.space_group_name_H-M   'P 1'
#
loop_
_entity.id
_entity.type
_entity.pdbx_description
1 polymer ?
#
loop_
_entity_poly.entity_id
_entity_poly.type
_entity_poly.pdbx_seq_one_letter_code
_entity_poly.pdbx_strand_id
1 'polypeptide(L)'
;MERGGSTVLVKHTTVSEAAALRDDLRSYLVVIEHGEIVARIAVGLETLTVGRDPARHIVITDEKVSRLHLQVAMLAGEVVVEDLGSSNGTFMDGLRLSSPTVLPPERWVQLGSRLLKHERRSHREMEREAELQRDLEKARAYVQSLLPPPVRAGDVRTDWFHRPSAALGGDAFNYGPLDGDHLVAYLVDVSGHGVEAAMHSVSVLNVMRQKALPSVDFRDPGQVLEGLNANFQMEEHGGLFFTLWYGVYCRSTRRLRFATAGHHAGLLFAGGSAPEHLRTKGPMIGAVPGQHYVGAETVVPPGSLLYLFSDGAFEVTSPEGRQLGLEEFIPLLGGPNAGTPGEAERVYVAVRKQARPGPLADDFSVLAVSFD
;
A
#
# COMPACT_ATOMS: atom_id res chain seq x y z
N MET A 1 23.09 -61.18 2.99
CA MET A 1 21.65 -60.80 2.93
C MET A 1 21.28 -60.23 4.30
N GLU A 2 21.41 -58.95 4.47
CA GLU A 2 20.89 -58.26 5.67
C GLU A 2 20.03 -57.08 5.21
N ARG A 3 18.78 -57.07 5.63
CA ARG A 3 17.79 -56.07 5.31
C ARG A 3 17.98 -54.86 6.25
N GLY A 4 18.38 -53.74 5.69
CA GLY A 4 18.40 -52.45 6.42
C GLY A 4 16.99 -51.98 6.77
N GLY A 5 16.67 -51.96 8.02
CA GLY A 5 15.45 -51.34 8.56
C GLY A 5 15.61 -49.82 8.63
N SER A 6 14.75 -49.11 7.92
CA SER A 6 14.62 -47.67 8.02
C SER A 6 13.91 -47.31 9.33
N THR A 7 14.63 -46.75 10.31
CA THR A 7 14.06 -46.28 11.58
C THR A 7 13.54 -44.87 11.38
N VAL A 8 12.22 -44.69 11.32
CA VAL A 8 11.57 -43.39 11.39
C VAL A 8 11.62 -42.92 12.85
N LEU A 9 12.45 -41.91 13.14
CA LEU A 9 12.46 -41.21 14.43
C LEU A 9 11.25 -40.26 14.47
N VAL A 10 10.18 -40.70 15.12
CA VAL A 10 9.09 -39.80 15.54
C VAL A 10 9.62 -39.02 16.76
N LYS A 11 9.87 -37.75 16.61
CA LYS A 11 10.16 -36.86 17.74
C LYS A 11 8.91 -36.80 18.62
N HIS A 12 8.92 -37.45 19.77
CA HIS A 12 7.93 -37.23 20.78
C HIS A 12 8.08 -35.81 21.31
N THR A 13 7.09 -34.95 21.01
CA THR A 13 6.92 -33.67 21.71
C THR A 13 6.68 -33.99 23.18
N THR A 14 7.57 -33.59 24.06
CA THR A 14 7.45 -33.89 25.49
C THR A 14 6.21 -33.17 26.06
N VAL A 15 5.55 -33.80 27.03
CA VAL A 15 4.36 -33.25 27.72
C VAL A 15 4.64 -31.87 28.32
N SER A 16 5.91 -31.55 28.61
CA SER A 16 6.40 -30.24 29.06
C SER A 16 6.24 -29.13 28.04
N GLU A 17 6.49 -29.38 26.74
CA GLU A 17 6.33 -28.37 25.68
C GLU A 17 4.85 -28.08 25.41
N ALA A 18 3.99 -29.11 25.45
CA ALA A 18 2.56 -28.92 25.27
C ALA A 18 1.91 -28.15 26.44
N ALA A 19 2.41 -28.32 27.68
CA ALA A 19 1.98 -27.56 28.85
C ALA A 19 2.47 -26.10 28.77
N ALA A 20 3.71 -25.85 28.37
CA ALA A 20 4.27 -24.50 28.18
C ALA A 20 3.55 -23.75 27.04
N LEU A 21 3.15 -24.42 25.96
CA LEU A 21 2.34 -23.86 24.87
C LEU A 21 0.90 -23.50 25.34
N ARG A 22 0.31 -24.26 26.28
CA ARG A 22 -1.00 -23.94 26.85
C ARG A 22 -0.96 -22.74 27.80
N ASP A 23 0.13 -22.54 28.51
CA ASP A 23 0.32 -21.46 29.49
C ASP A 23 0.59 -20.09 28.79
N ASP A 24 0.97 -20.11 27.50
CA ASP A 24 1.21 -18.92 26.70
C ASP A 24 -0.06 -18.41 25.98
N LEU A 25 -1.16 -19.16 26.00
CA LEU A 25 -2.42 -18.76 25.35
C LEU A 25 -3.14 -17.71 26.19
N ARG A 26 -3.39 -16.54 25.58
CA ARG A 26 -4.18 -15.46 26.16
C ARG A 26 -5.52 -15.33 25.40
N SER A 27 -6.54 -14.95 26.17
CA SER A 27 -7.86 -14.65 25.62
C SER A 27 -7.95 -13.19 25.23
N TYR A 28 -8.52 -12.94 24.05
CA TYR A 28 -8.76 -11.60 23.50
C TYR A 28 -10.22 -11.48 23.10
N LEU A 29 -10.80 -10.30 23.31
CA LEU A 29 -12.03 -9.88 22.66
C LEU A 29 -11.68 -9.08 21.40
N VAL A 30 -12.24 -9.53 20.29
CA VAL A 30 -12.10 -8.87 18.99
C VAL A 30 -13.40 -8.16 18.66
N VAL A 31 -13.32 -6.85 18.49
CA VAL A 31 -14.46 -6.04 18.04
C VAL A 31 -14.49 -6.07 16.52
N ILE A 32 -15.61 -6.51 15.94
CA ILE A 32 -15.81 -6.59 14.50
C ILE A 32 -16.91 -5.62 14.08
N GLU A 33 -16.58 -4.76 13.11
CA GLU A 33 -17.47 -3.80 12.48
C GLU A 33 -17.47 -3.98 10.97
N HIS A 34 -18.66 -4.19 10.37
CA HIS A 34 -18.82 -4.41 8.92
C HIS A 34 -17.93 -5.54 8.35
N GLY A 35 -17.62 -6.54 9.16
CA GLY A 35 -16.76 -7.67 8.78
C GLY A 35 -15.26 -7.43 9.00
N GLU A 36 -14.86 -6.24 9.42
CA GLU A 36 -13.47 -5.90 9.72
C GLU A 36 -13.18 -5.86 11.22
N ILE A 37 -11.98 -6.27 11.60
CA ILE A 37 -11.51 -6.19 12.99
C ILE A 37 -11.07 -4.75 13.27
N VAL A 38 -11.77 -4.07 14.18
CA VAL A 38 -11.47 -2.70 14.57
C VAL A 38 -10.67 -2.60 15.87
N ALA A 39 -10.71 -3.62 16.73
CA ALA A 39 -9.92 -3.68 17.96
C ALA A 39 -9.72 -5.10 18.45
N ARG A 40 -8.60 -5.34 19.15
CA ARG A 40 -8.34 -6.53 19.99
C ARG A 40 -7.99 -6.10 21.40
N ILE A 41 -8.68 -6.63 22.38
CA ILE A 41 -8.53 -6.27 23.79
C ILE A 41 -8.23 -7.54 24.58
N ALA A 42 -7.14 -7.57 25.34
CA ALA A 42 -6.80 -8.71 26.18
C ALA A 42 -7.83 -8.85 27.32
N VAL A 43 -8.32 -10.08 27.55
CA VAL A 43 -9.15 -10.40 28.70
C VAL A 43 -8.24 -10.94 29.81
N GLY A 44 -8.04 -10.11 30.83
CA GLY A 44 -7.22 -10.42 32.00
C GLY A 44 -8.08 -10.76 33.21
N LEU A 45 -7.51 -10.52 34.41
CA LEU A 45 -8.22 -10.71 35.69
C LEU A 45 -9.23 -9.58 35.96
N GLU A 46 -9.07 -8.44 35.33
CA GLU A 46 -9.98 -7.30 35.46
C GLU A 46 -11.23 -7.51 34.61
N THR A 47 -12.39 -7.19 35.19
CA THR A 47 -13.67 -7.24 34.48
C THR A 47 -13.76 -6.08 33.48
N LEU A 48 -13.91 -6.36 32.21
CA LEU A 48 -14.10 -5.38 31.16
C LEU A 48 -15.57 -5.00 31.02
N THR A 49 -15.87 -3.72 30.94
CA THR A 49 -17.21 -3.21 30.66
C THR A 49 -17.30 -2.72 29.22
N VAL A 50 -18.40 -3.05 28.57
CA VAL A 50 -18.70 -2.71 27.17
C VAL A 50 -19.95 -1.85 27.12
N GLY A 51 -19.93 -0.82 26.30
CA GLY A 51 -21.10 0.04 26.13
C GLY A 51 -20.80 1.31 25.31
N ARG A 52 -21.83 2.13 25.13
CA ARG A 52 -21.71 3.37 24.35
C ARG A 52 -21.13 4.54 25.15
N ASP A 53 -21.11 4.46 26.48
CA ASP A 53 -20.53 5.51 27.34
C ASP A 53 -19.00 5.54 27.18
N PRO A 54 -18.39 6.72 26.93
CA PRO A 54 -16.92 6.88 26.84
C PRO A 54 -16.14 6.39 28.07
N ALA A 55 -16.78 6.25 29.23
CA ALA A 55 -16.16 5.74 30.45
C ALA A 55 -16.05 4.19 30.49
N ARG A 56 -16.45 3.46 29.45
CA ARG A 56 -16.35 2.00 29.38
C ARG A 56 -14.96 1.58 28.89
N HIS A 57 -14.55 0.36 29.27
CA HIS A 57 -13.30 -0.24 28.77
C HIS A 57 -13.33 -0.47 27.26
N ILE A 58 -14.50 -0.86 26.75
CA ILE A 58 -14.73 -1.04 25.31
C ILE A 58 -15.90 -0.15 24.92
N VAL A 59 -15.59 0.92 24.19
CA VAL A 59 -16.60 1.89 23.73
C VAL A 59 -17.09 1.48 22.33
N ILE A 60 -18.40 1.28 22.19
CA ILE A 60 -19.05 0.95 20.93
C ILE A 60 -20.04 2.05 20.57
N THR A 61 -19.71 2.80 19.53
CA THR A 61 -20.53 3.91 19.03
C THR A 61 -21.66 3.39 18.15
N ASP A 62 -22.70 2.84 18.78
CA ASP A 62 -23.91 2.35 18.11
C ASP A 62 -25.12 2.72 18.99
N GLU A 63 -26.15 3.34 18.40
CA GLU A 63 -27.36 3.77 19.12
C GLU A 63 -28.12 2.61 19.77
N LYS A 64 -28.00 1.40 19.22
CA LYS A 64 -28.60 0.17 19.75
C LYS A 64 -27.83 -0.39 20.95
N VAL A 65 -26.62 0.12 21.23
CA VAL A 65 -25.81 -0.29 22.37
C VAL A 65 -26.08 0.63 23.56
N SER A 66 -26.44 0.06 24.72
CA SER A 66 -26.68 0.79 25.95
C SER A 66 -25.41 1.45 26.48
N ARG A 67 -25.52 2.52 27.30
CA ARG A 67 -24.36 3.20 27.91
C ARG A 67 -23.46 2.25 28.70
N LEU A 68 -24.05 1.35 29.46
CA LEU A 68 -23.43 0.15 30.02
C LEU A 68 -24.28 -1.01 29.52
N HIS A 69 -23.69 -1.93 28.71
CA HIS A 69 -24.44 -2.94 28.01
C HIS A 69 -24.10 -4.35 28.50
N LEU A 70 -22.83 -4.62 28.58
CA LEU A 70 -22.29 -5.96 28.78
C LEU A 70 -21.05 -5.88 29.67
N GLN A 71 -20.80 -6.89 30.47
CA GLN A 71 -19.49 -7.11 31.10
C GLN A 71 -18.87 -8.43 30.64
N VAL A 72 -17.54 -8.46 30.68
CA VAL A 72 -16.72 -9.62 30.30
C VAL A 72 -15.70 -9.86 31.39
N ALA A 73 -15.65 -11.07 31.90
CA ALA A 73 -14.70 -11.47 32.93
C ALA A 73 -14.04 -12.81 32.61
N MET A 74 -12.85 -13.03 33.15
CA MET A 74 -12.19 -14.33 33.17
C MET A 74 -12.59 -15.07 34.44
N LEU A 75 -13.35 -16.14 34.31
CA LEU A 75 -13.77 -16.98 35.44
C LEU A 75 -13.34 -18.42 35.20
N ALA A 76 -12.59 -18.99 36.16
CA ALA A 76 -12.04 -20.34 36.06
C ALA A 76 -11.32 -20.67 34.74
N GLY A 77 -10.65 -19.70 34.15
CA GLY A 77 -9.91 -19.84 32.86
C GLY A 77 -10.80 -19.75 31.62
N GLU A 78 -12.07 -19.40 31.75
CA GLU A 78 -13.01 -19.20 30.67
C GLU A 78 -13.47 -17.75 30.61
N VAL A 79 -13.71 -17.25 29.39
CA VAL A 79 -14.30 -15.92 29.18
C VAL A 79 -15.80 -16.03 29.37
N VAL A 80 -16.31 -15.26 30.30
CA VAL A 80 -17.75 -15.20 30.63
C VAL A 80 -18.26 -13.81 30.26
N VAL A 81 -19.37 -13.76 29.57
CA VAL A 81 -20.09 -12.53 29.18
C VAL A 81 -21.42 -12.45 29.91
N GLU A 82 -21.81 -11.26 30.34
CA GLU A 82 -23.07 -11.02 31.04
C GLU A 82 -23.69 -9.72 30.52
N ASP A 83 -24.95 -9.82 30.07
CA ASP A 83 -25.76 -8.66 29.72
C ASP A 83 -26.23 -7.94 31.01
N LEU A 84 -25.92 -6.66 31.11
CA LEU A 84 -26.21 -5.85 32.31
C LEU A 84 -27.59 -5.16 32.26
N GLY A 85 -28.58 -5.81 31.68
CA GLY A 85 -29.93 -5.25 31.52
C GLY A 85 -29.99 -4.27 30.34
N SER A 86 -29.30 -4.57 29.25
CA SER A 86 -29.30 -3.74 28.08
C SER A 86 -30.67 -3.61 27.42
N SER A 87 -30.95 -2.46 26.81
CA SER A 87 -32.28 -2.17 26.19
C SER A 87 -32.60 -3.15 25.03
N ASN A 88 -31.60 -3.42 24.19
CA ASN A 88 -31.78 -4.25 22.99
C ASN A 88 -31.29 -5.70 23.16
N GLY A 89 -30.58 -6.01 24.25
CA GLY A 89 -30.05 -7.34 24.53
C GLY A 89 -28.75 -7.69 23.86
N THR A 90 -28.07 -8.69 24.42
CA THR A 90 -26.87 -9.33 23.84
C THR A 90 -27.29 -10.72 23.35
N PHE A 91 -26.81 -11.11 22.18
CA PHE A 91 -27.19 -12.36 21.52
C PHE A 91 -25.96 -13.23 21.23
N MET A 92 -26.05 -14.52 21.49
CA MET A 92 -25.09 -15.53 21.06
C MET A 92 -25.85 -16.61 20.26
N ASP A 93 -25.38 -16.93 19.06
CA ASP A 93 -26.04 -17.87 18.13
C ASP A 93 -27.53 -17.54 17.91
N GLY A 94 -27.91 -16.27 17.91
CA GLY A 94 -29.28 -15.79 17.74
C GLY A 94 -30.16 -15.87 19.01
N LEU A 95 -29.64 -16.42 20.11
CA LEU A 95 -30.36 -16.52 21.41
C LEU A 95 -29.93 -15.34 22.31
N ARG A 96 -30.93 -14.71 22.93
CA ARG A 96 -30.68 -13.62 23.88
C ARG A 96 -30.08 -14.18 25.17
N LEU A 97 -29.02 -13.55 25.67
CA LEU A 97 -28.44 -13.90 26.96
C LEU A 97 -29.35 -13.42 28.09
N SER A 98 -29.66 -14.32 29.04
CA SER A 98 -30.46 -14.03 30.24
C SER A 98 -29.69 -14.21 31.54
N SER A 99 -28.48 -14.73 31.48
CA SER A 99 -27.57 -14.96 32.60
C SER A 99 -26.12 -14.94 32.13
N PRO A 100 -25.14 -14.86 33.06
CA PRO A 100 -23.73 -14.99 32.72
C PRO A 100 -23.51 -16.28 31.91
N THR A 101 -22.84 -16.13 30.74
CA THR A 101 -22.69 -17.21 29.78
C THR A 101 -21.24 -17.31 29.35
N VAL A 102 -20.68 -18.52 29.27
CA VAL A 102 -19.34 -18.75 28.74
C VAL A 102 -19.31 -18.42 27.25
N LEU A 103 -18.36 -17.59 26.84
CA LEU A 103 -18.06 -17.31 25.44
C LEU A 103 -16.86 -18.16 25.02
N PRO A 104 -17.05 -19.29 24.36
CA PRO A 104 -15.95 -20.16 23.95
C PRO A 104 -15.05 -19.47 22.90
N PRO A 105 -13.81 -19.93 22.73
CA PRO A 105 -12.96 -19.48 21.65
C PRO A 105 -13.64 -19.63 20.27
N GLU A 106 -13.39 -18.68 19.38
CA GLU A 106 -13.94 -18.58 18.00
C GLU A 106 -15.46 -18.31 17.95
N ARG A 107 -16.13 -18.17 19.11
CA ARG A 107 -17.52 -17.71 19.18
C ARG A 107 -17.62 -16.20 19.38
N TRP A 108 -18.78 -15.67 19.05
CA TRP A 108 -19.08 -14.23 19.19
C TRP A 108 -20.42 -13.98 19.84
N VAL A 109 -20.53 -12.81 20.44
CA VAL A 109 -21.81 -12.23 20.85
C VAL A 109 -22.09 -10.99 20.03
N GLN A 110 -23.37 -10.78 19.72
CA GLN A 110 -23.87 -9.62 18.99
C GLN A 110 -24.51 -8.63 19.96
N LEU A 111 -24.15 -7.35 19.82
CA LEU A 111 -24.77 -6.20 20.50
C LEU A 111 -24.95 -5.07 19.48
N GLY A 112 -26.21 -4.74 19.20
CA GLY A 112 -26.54 -3.82 18.10
C GLY A 112 -26.08 -4.35 16.76
N SER A 113 -25.30 -3.54 16.03
CA SER A 113 -24.69 -3.92 14.74
C SER A 113 -23.26 -4.48 14.86
N ARG A 114 -22.75 -4.66 16.09
CA ARG A 114 -21.36 -5.09 16.35
C ARG A 114 -21.29 -6.52 16.82
N LEU A 115 -20.16 -7.16 16.51
CA LEU A 115 -19.83 -8.48 17.02
C LEU A 115 -18.61 -8.38 17.92
N LEU A 116 -18.66 -9.06 19.07
CA LEU A 116 -17.52 -9.30 19.95
C LEU A 116 -17.16 -10.78 19.88
N LYS A 117 -16.02 -11.08 19.29
CA LYS A 117 -15.52 -12.46 19.13
C LYS A 117 -14.47 -12.76 20.20
N HIS A 118 -14.52 -13.94 20.79
CA HIS A 118 -13.46 -14.44 21.64
C HIS A 118 -12.42 -15.17 20.79
N GLU A 119 -11.18 -14.72 20.85
CA GLU A 119 -10.01 -15.41 20.26
C GLU A 119 -9.04 -15.83 21.35
N ARG A 120 -8.46 -17.02 21.22
CA ARG A 120 -7.30 -17.44 22.01
C ARG A 120 -6.07 -17.44 21.12
N ARG A 121 -5.05 -16.64 21.48
CA ARG A 121 -3.79 -16.53 20.73
C ARG A 121 -2.61 -16.65 21.68
N SER A 122 -1.53 -17.20 21.18
CA SER A 122 -0.25 -17.21 21.86
C SER A 122 0.27 -15.78 22.04
N HIS A 123 0.71 -15.44 23.24
CA HIS A 123 1.34 -14.15 23.50
C HIS A 123 2.57 -13.95 22.61
N ARG A 124 3.37 -15.00 22.42
CA ARG A 124 4.56 -14.99 21.54
C ARG A 124 4.21 -14.74 20.08
N GLU A 125 3.10 -15.30 19.59
CA GLU A 125 2.64 -15.03 18.21
C GLU A 125 2.21 -13.58 18.05
N MET A 126 1.50 -13.02 19.03
CA MET A 126 1.10 -11.61 19.03
C MET A 126 2.32 -10.67 19.12
N GLU A 127 3.31 -11.00 19.94
CA GLU A 127 4.55 -10.23 20.03
C GLU A 127 5.33 -10.26 18.72
N ARG A 128 5.46 -11.44 18.09
CA ARG A 128 6.12 -11.57 16.77
C ARG A 128 5.38 -10.81 15.68
N GLU A 129 4.04 -10.88 15.66
CA GLU A 129 3.23 -10.12 14.70
C GLU A 129 3.43 -8.61 14.89
N ALA A 130 3.42 -8.14 16.14
CA ALA A 130 3.67 -6.74 16.49
C ALA A 130 5.11 -6.30 16.19
N GLU A 131 6.10 -7.16 16.33
CA GLU A 131 7.51 -6.90 15.97
C GLU A 131 7.64 -6.80 14.44
N LEU A 132 7.10 -7.76 13.71
CA LEU A 132 7.10 -7.75 12.24
C LEU A 132 6.41 -6.49 11.69
N GLN A 133 5.27 -6.11 12.26
CA GLN A 133 4.56 -4.90 11.85
C GLN A 133 5.42 -3.65 12.07
N ARG A 134 6.09 -3.54 13.23
CA ARG A 134 7.01 -2.43 13.51
C ARG A 134 8.21 -2.38 12.55
N ASP A 135 8.71 -3.53 12.13
CA ASP A 135 9.83 -3.58 11.18
C ASP A 135 9.39 -3.23 9.77
N LEU A 136 8.19 -3.65 9.36
CA LEU A 136 7.58 -3.21 8.11
C LEU A 136 7.32 -1.68 8.08
N GLU A 137 6.89 -1.10 9.20
CA GLU A 137 6.71 0.35 9.32
C GLU A 137 8.04 1.12 9.19
N LYS A 138 9.13 0.61 9.81
CA LYS A 138 10.47 1.18 9.63
C LYS A 138 10.95 1.07 8.19
N ALA A 139 10.76 -0.08 7.56
CA ALA A 139 11.10 -0.29 6.15
C ALA A 139 10.31 0.67 5.24
N ARG A 140 9.01 0.85 5.49
CA ARG A 140 8.17 1.82 4.79
C ARG A 140 8.69 3.25 4.93
N ALA A 141 9.00 3.68 6.16
CA ALA A 141 9.56 5.00 6.41
C ALA A 141 10.89 5.21 5.67
N TYR A 142 11.73 4.18 5.62
CA TYR A 142 12.98 4.21 4.85
C TYR A 142 12.72 4.37 3.36
N VAL A 143 11.86 3.56 2.75
CA VAL A 143 11.52 3.65 1.31
C VAL A 143 10.95 5.03 0.98
N GLN A 144 10.04 5.55 1.80
CA GLN A 144 9.49 6.90 1.63
C GLN A 144 10.56 8.00 1.72
N SER A 145 11.58 7.83 2.57
CA SER A 145 12.69 8.78 2.69
C SER A 145 13.58 8.85 1.44
N LEU A 146 13.51 7.86 0.56
CA LEU A 146 14.21 7.85 -0.72
C LEU A 146 13.50 8.70 -1.79
N LEU A 147 12.21 8.99 -1.62
CA LEU A 147 11.51 9.86 -2.56
C LEU A 147 11.96 11.32 -2.40
N PRO A 148 12.10 12.08 -3.50
CA PRO A 148 12.59 13.44 -3.44
C PRO A 148 11.55 14.37 -2.80
N PRO A 149 11.96 15.38 -2.01
CA PRO A 149 11.02 16.38 -1.49
C PRO A 149 10.48 17.25 -2.63
N PRO A 150 9.19 17.69 -2.58
CA PRO A 150 8.62 18.57 -3.59
C PRO A 150 9.43 19.86 -3.80
N VAL A 151 9.68 20.22 -5.06
CA VAL A 151 10.31 21.49 -5.44
C VAL A 151 9.25 22.58 -5.47
N ARG A 152 9.38 23.60 -4.61
CA ARG A 152 8.34 24.62 -4.39
C ARG A 152 8.64 25.96 -5.07
N ALA A 153 9.84 26.15 -5.64
CA ALA A 153 10.27 27.41 -6.27
C ALA A 153 11.17 27.14 -7.48
N GLY A 154 11.24 28.11 -8.39
CA GLY A 154 12.01 28.04 -9.64
C GLY A 154 11.12 27.85 -10.84
N ASP A 155 11.75 27.76 -12.02
CA ASP A 155 11.14 27.56 -13.34
C ASP A 155 10.50 26.18 -13.53
N VAL A 156 10.86 25.21 -12.67
CA VAL A 156 10.25 23.89 -12.62
C VAL A 156 9.88 23.58 -11.18
N ARG A 157 8.63 23.32 -10.94
CA ARG A 157 8.09 22.95 -9.62
C ARG A 157 7.51 21.55 -9.70
N THR A 158 7.49 20.87 -8.54
CA THR A 158 6.96 19.49 -8.46
C THR A 158 6.01 19.35 -7.28
N ASP A 159 5.00 18.53 -7.46
CA ASP A 159 4.11 18.05 -6.40
C ASP A 159 3.86 16.56 -6.63
N TRP A 160 3.67 15.81 -5.55
CA TRP A 160 3.41 14.38 -5.69
C TRP A 160 2.61 13.82 -4.52
N PHE A 161 1.93 12.72 -4.80
CA PHE A 161 1.28 11.89 -3.80
C PHE A 161 1.60 10.42 -4.10
N HIS A 162 1.99 9.67 -3.06
CA HIS A 162 2.31 8.26 -3.15
C HIS A 162 1.68 7.50 -1.99
N ARG A 163 0.97 6.42 -2.30
CA ARG A 163 0.34 5.55 -1.33
C ARG A 163 0.43 4.09 -1.75
N PRO A 164 1.25 3.29 -1.05
CA PRO A 164 1.30 1.85 -1.29
C PRO A 164 -0.03 1.17 -1.00
N SER A 165 -0.36 0.16 -1.79
CA SER A 165 -1.52 -0.73 -1.63
C SER A 165 -1.37 -1.69 -0.45
N ALA A 166 -0.12 -2.07 -0.16
CA ALA A 166 0.29 -2.92 0.96
C ALA A 166 1.20 -2.18 1.94
N ALA A 167 1.87 -2.90 2.83
CA ALA A 167 2.85 -2.32 3.76
C ALA A 167 3.99 -1.60 3.02
N LEU A 168 4.43 -2.16 1.89
CA LEU A 168 5.44 -1.62 0.98
C LEU A 168 4.91 -1.75 -0.45
N GLY A 169 5.27 -0.79 -1.32
CA GLY A 169 4.88 -0.75 -2.72
C GLY A 169 6.05 -0.93 -3.68
N GLY A 170 5.75 -1.35 -4.92
CA GLY A 170 6.70 -1.46 -6.02
C GLY A 170 6.94 -0.13 -6.74
N ASP A 171 6.04 0.84 -6.60
CA ASP A 171 6.16 2.15 -7.22
C ASP A 171 7.30 2.97 -6.65
N ALA A 172 8.03 3.64 -7.52
CA ALA A 172 9.04 4.62 -7.15
C ALA A 172 9.18 5.70 -8.21
N PHE A 173 9.56 6.90 -7.81
CA PHE A 173 9.84 8.00 -8.74
C PHE A 173 10.98 8.87 -8.22
N ASN A 174 11.58 9.61 -9.13
CA ASN A 174 12.52 10.62 -8.76
C ASN A 174 12.53 11.74 -9.82
N TYR A 175 13.05 12.89 -9.42
CA TYR A 175 13.30 14.03 -10.27
C TYR A 175 14.41 14.89 -9.66
N GLY A 176 15.05 15.66 -10.50
CA GLY A 176 16.09 16.59 -10.06
C GLY A 176 17.02 17.04 -11.19
N PRO A 177 18.02 17.84 -10.88
CA PRO A 177 19.00 18.27 -11.86
C PRO A 177 19.88 17.10 -12.31
N LEU A 178 19.98 16.93 -13.63
CA LEU A 178 20.94 16.03 -14.24
C LEU A 178 22.30 16.73 -14.40
N ASP A 179 22.24 18.00 -14.82
CA ASP A 179 23.34 18.99 -14.90
C ASP A 179 22.78 20.43 -14.81
N GLY A 180 23.57 21.42 -15.20
CA GLY A 180 23.19 22.84 -15.12
C GLY A 180 21.99 23.25 -15.97
N ASP A 181 21.71 22.55 -17.07
CA ASP A 181 20.63 22.87 -18.02
C ASP A 181 19.54 21.78 -18.10
N HIS A 182 19.85 20.58 -17.65
CA HIS A 182 18.94 19.44 -17.79
C HIS A 182 18.35 19.01 -16.45
N LEU A 183 17.04 18.74 -16.48
CA LEU A 183 16.28 18.12 -15.40
C LEU A 183 15.80 16.74 -15.83
N VAL A 184 15.87 15.77 -14.93
CA VAL A 184 15.32 14.44 -15.13
C VAL A 184 14.06 14.28 -14.30
N ALA A 185 13.08 13.56 -14.83
CA ALA A 185 11.95 13.01 -14.07
C ALA A 185 11.66 11.60 -14.56
N TYR A 186 11.37 10.69 -13.66
CA TYR A 186 10.99 9.33 -13.99
C TYR A 186 10.07 8.69 -12.94
N LEU A 187 9.27 7.73 -13.39
CA LEU A 187 8.43 6.89 -12.56
C LEU A 187 8.65 5.43 -12.98
N VAL A 188 8.89 4.60 -11.97
CA VAL A 188 9.09 3.15 -12.03
C VAL A 188 7.90 2.50 -11.37
N ASP A 189 7.39 1.45 -11.99
CA ASP A 189 6.33 0.62 -11.45
C ASP A 189 6.75 -0.85 -11.60
N VAL A 190 7.06 -1.50 -10.47
CA VAL A 190 7.57 -2.87 -10.40
C VAL A 190 6.41 -3.84 -10.29
N SER A 191 6.44 -4.89 -11.11
CA SER A 191 5.43 -5.95 -11.10
C SER A 191 5.22 -6.56 -9.71
N GLY A 192 3.95 -6.63 -9.26
CA GLY A 192 3.58 -7.15 -7.96
C GLY A 192 3.70 -6.11 -6.83
N HIS A 193 3.53 -6.55 -5.59
CA HIS A 193 3.48 -5.67 -4.43
C HIS A 193 4.22 -6.29 -3.22
N GLY A 194 4.44 -5.48 -2.19
CA GLY A 194 5.05 -5.92 -0.94
C GLY A 194 6.57 -5.79 -0.93
N VAL A 195 7.23 -6.57 -0.08
CA VAL A 195 8.67 -6.40 0.23
C VAL A 195 9.56 -6.60 -0.98
N GLU A 196 9.29 -7.63 -1.79
CA GLU A 196 10.13 -7.99 -2.93
C GLU A 196 10.11 -6.91 -4.01
N ALA A 197 8.91 -6.43 -4.41
CA ALA A 197 8.74 -5.32 -5.34
C ALA A 197 9.38 -4.04 -4.82
N ALA A 198 9.21 -3.71 -3.54
CA ALA A 198 9.83 -2.54 -2.92
C ALA A 198 11.36 -2.59 -2.90
N MET A 199 11.97 -3.75 -2.61
CA MET A 199 13.42 -3.90 -2.66
C MET A 199 13.96 -3.76 -4.08
N HIS A 200 13.21 -4.25 -5.06
CA HIS A 200 13.56 -4.10 -6.48
C HIS A 200 13.49 -2.63 -6.91
N SER A 201 12.42 -1.90 -6.58
CA SER A 201 12.28 -0.47 -6.89
C SER A 201 13.37 0.37 -6.21
N VAL A 202 13.74 0.08 -4.96
CA VAL A 202 14.87 0.73 -4.27
C VAL A 202 16.19 0.48 -5.00
N SER A 203 16.41 -0.74 -5.51
CA SER A 203 17.62 -1.06 -6.30
C SER A 203 17.68 -0.24 -7.58
N VAL A 204 16.57 -0.15 -8.31
CA VAL A 204 16.46 0.69 -9.52
C VAL A 204 16.71 2.17 -9.18
N LEU A 205 16.05 2.71 -8.12
CA LEU A 205 16.28 4.08 -7.67
C LEU A 205 17.75 4.37 -7.36
N ASN A 206 18.44 3.45 -6.68
CA ASN A 206 19.85 3.63 -6.33
C ASN A 206 20.75 3.66 -7.56
N VAL A 207 20.55 2.76 -8.51
CA VAL A 207 21.29 2.75 -9.80
C VAL A 207 21.08 4.05 -10.56
N MET A 208 19.83 4.53 -10.62
CA MET A 208 19.46 5.76 -11.31
C MET A 208 20.03 7.02 -10.64
N ARG A 209 19.92 7.11 -9.31
CA ARG A 209 20.43 8.27 -8.53
C ARG A 209 21.94 8.38 -8.55
N GLN A 210 22.64 7.26 -8.52
CA GLN A 210 24.10 7.22 -8.59
C GLN A 210 24.62 7.31 -10.02
N LYS A 211 23.74 7.29 -11.03
CA LYS A 211 24.09 7.21 -12.45
C LYS A 211 25.03 6.03 -12.73
N ALA A 212 24.72 4.89 -12.10
CA ALA A 212 25.58 3.71 -12.09
C ALA A 212 25.32 2.75 -13.27
N LEU A 213 24.95 3.29 -14.43
CA LEU A 213 24.84 2.54 -15.68
C LEU A 213 26.10 2.80 -16.53
N PRO A 214 26.93 1.77 -16.78
CA PRO A 214 28.18 1.95 -17.55
C PRO A 214 27.93 2.43 -18.98
N SER A 215 28.67 3.43 -19.42
CA SER A 215 28.65 3.97 -20.80
C SER A 215 27.29 4.52 -21.26
N VAL A 216 26.39 4.86 -20.35
CA VAL A 216 25.07 5.44 -20.64
C VAL A 216 25.12 6.95 -20.52
N ASP A 217 24.68 7.68 -21.55
CA ASP A 217 24.36 9.11 -21.44
C ASP A 217 22.96 9.27 -20.84
N PHE A 218 22.87 9.75 -19.60
CA PHE A 218 21.60 9.99 -18.91
C PHE A 218 20.75 11.10 -19.54
N ARG A 219 21.27 11.84 -20.55
CA ARG A 219 20.47 12.78 -21.36
C ARG A 219 19.73 12.08 -22.51
N ASP A 220 20.07 10.83 -22.79
CA ASP A 220 19.40 10.01 -23.79
C ASP A 220 18.48 8.98 -23.14
N PRO A 221 17.15 9.21 -23.15
CA PRO A 221 16.20 8.29 -22.56
C PRO A 221 16.28 6.85 -23.08
N GLY A 222 16.56 6.67 -24.38
CA GLY A 222 16.69 5.33 -24.98
C GLY A 222 17.86 4.56 -24.36
N GLN A 223 19.04 5.19 -24.27
CA GLN A 223 20.22 4.54 -23.68
C GLN A 223 20.01 4.20 -22.20
N VAL A 224 19.28 5.04 -21.45
CA VAL A 224 18.96 4.74 -20.04
C VAL A 224 18.10 3.48 -19.92
N LEU A 225 17.06 3.35 -20.74
CA LEU A 225 16.22 2.16 -20.72
C LEU A 225 16.98 0.90 -21.18
N GLU A 226 17.84 1.00 -22.17
CA GLU A 226 18.71 -0.10 -22.59
C GLU A 226 19.67 -0.52 -21.47
N GLY A 227 20.30 0.45 -20.82
CA GLY A 227 21.20 0.20 -19.70
C GLY A 227 20.48 -0.46 -18.52
N LEU A 228 19.28 0.00 -18.19
CA LEU A 228 18.44 -0.64 -17.16
C LEU A 228 18.05 -2.05 -17.58
N ASN A 229 17.60 -2.24 -18.82
CA ASN A 229 17.22 -3.56 -19.31
C ASN A 229 18.41 -4.53 -19.29
N ALA A 230 19.62 -4.10 -19.57
CA ALA A 230 20.81 -4.92 -19.47
C ALA A 230 21.18 -5.33 -18.03
N ASN A 231 20.83 -4.52 -17.04
CA ASN A 231 21.16 -4.76 -15.62
C ASN A 231 20.06 -5.43 -14.81
N PHE A 232 18.80 -5.43 -15.29
CA PHE A 232 17.63 -5.92 -14.56
C PHE A 232 16.85 -6.94 -15.39
N GLN A 233 17.48 -8.06 -15.75
CA GLN A 233 16.79 -9.14 -16.44
C GLN A 233 15.93 -9.94 -15.45
N MET A 234 14.66 -10.19 -15.79
CA MET A 234 13.71 -10.87 -14.90
C MET A 234 14.19 -12.26 -14.45
N GLU A 235 14.95 -12.97 -15.28
CA GLU A 235 15.50 -14.29 -14.97
C GLU A 235 16.50 -14.26 -13.80
N GLU A 236 17.22 -13.13 -13.63
CA GLU A 236 18.22 -12.91 -12.58
C GLU A 236 17.63 -12.27 -11.33
N HIS A 237 16.39 -11.75 -11.44
CA HIS A 237 15.71 -10.96 -10.39
C HIS A 237 14.38 -11.59 -9.96
N GLY A 238 14.32 -12.90 -9.77
CA GLY A 238 13.15 -13.60 -9.20
C GLY A 238 11.89 -13.55 -10.07
N GLY A 239 12.03 -13.26 -11.38
CA GLY A 239 10.90 -13.09 -12.29
C GLY A 239 10.29 -11.67 -12.29
N LEU A 240 10.87 -10.75 -11.53
CA LEU A 240 10.40 -9.36 -11.49
C LEU A 240 10.80 -8.61 -12.76
N PHE A 241 9.89 -7.81 -13.23
CA PHE A 241 10.07 -6.83 -14.29
C PHE A 241 9.45 -5.51 -13.85
N PHE A 242 9.71 -4.43 -14.57
CA PHE A 242 9.08 -3.17 -14.26
C PHE A 242 8.78 -2.34 -15.49
N THR A 243 7.80 -1.46 -15.36
CA THR A 243 7.53 -0.43 -16.33
C THR A 243 8.23 0.86 -15.93
N LEU A 244 8.61 1.66 -16.91
CA LEU A 244 9.30 2.93 -16.66
C LEU A 244 8.90 3.99 -17.68
N TRP A 245 8.58 5.18 -17.19
CA TRP A 245 8.60 6.42 -17.94
C TRP A 245 9.83 7.24 -17.51
N TYR A 246 10.68 7.64 -18.46
CA TYR A 246 11.88 8.43 -18.21
C TYR A 246 11.92 9.62 -19.14
N GLY A 247 12.14 10.83 -18.59
CA GLY A 247 12.22 12.05 -19.37
C GLY A 247 13.30 13.01 -18.89
N VAL A 248 13.88 13.75 -19.84
CA VAL A 248 14.92 14.76 -19.63
C VAL A 248 14.49 16.07 -20.27
N TYR A 249 14.26 17.08 -19.45
CA TYR A 249 13.90 18.43 -19.87
C TYR A 249 15.15 19.32 -19.94
N CYS A 250 15.37 19.94 -21.10
CA CYS A 250 16.41 20.95 -21.33
C CYS A 250 15.79 22.33 -21.14
N ARG A 251 16.27 23.08 -20.15
CA ARG A 251 15.73 24.41 -19.79
C ARG A 251 15.92 25.44 -20.89
N SER A 252 17.13 25.52 -21.47
CA SER A 252 17.51 26.53 -22.48
C SER A 252 16.70 26.39 -23.78
N THR A 253 16.32 25.17 -24.16
CA THR A 253 15.56 24.88 -25.39
C THR A 253 14.10 24.58 -25.17
N ARG A 254 13.69 24.40 -23.90
CA ARG A 254 12.34 23.92 -23.49
C ARG A 254 11.93 22.60 -24.16
N ARG A 255 12.90 21.75 -24.48
CA ARG A 255 12.65 20.44 -25.07
C ARG A 255 12.64 19.36 -24.00
N LEU A 256 11.67 18.47 -24.08
CA LEU A 256 11.53 17.30 -23.25
C LEU A 256 11.77 16.07 -24.12
N ARG A 257 12.89 15.38 -23.90
CA ARG A 257 13.15 14.05 -24.46
C ARG A 257 12.60 13.00 -23.50
N PHE A 258 11.98 11.98 -24.03
CA PHE A 258 11.40 10.92 -23.20
C PHE A 258 11.42 9.56 -23.89
N ALA A 259 11.35 8.50 -23.10
CA ALA A 259 11.13 7.13 -23.55
C ALA A 259 10.32 6.37 -22.51
N THR A 260 9.61 5.34 -22.97
CA THR A 260 8.83 4.42 -22.10
C THR A 260 9.19 2.98 -22.35
N ALA A 261 9.29 2.20 -21.26
CA ALA A 261 9.45 0.76 -21.28
C ALA A 261 8.21 0.13 -20.64
N GLY A 262 7.28 -0.37 -21.47
CA GLY A 262 6.02 -0.97 -21.00
C GLY A 262 5.03 -0.01 -20.31
N HIS A 263 5.47 1.18 -19.93
CA HIS A 263 4.68 2.15 -19.18
C HIS A 263 3.66 2.87 -20.07
N HIS A 264 2.51 3.27 -19.47
CA HIS A 264 1.53 4.13 -20.14
C HIS A 264 2.09 5.55 -20.40
N ALA A 265 1.31 6.40 -21.05
CA ALA A 265 1.76 7.75 -21.40
C ALA A 265 1.88 8.67 -20.16
N GLY A 266 2.96 9.45 -20.09
CA GLY A 266 2.92 10.71 -19.36
C GLY A 266 1.99 11.69 -20.09
N LEU A 267 1.29 12.55 -19.34
CA LEU A 267 0.31 13.49 -19.90
C LEU A 267 0.79 14.92 -19.74
N LEU A 268 1.06 15.59 -20.87
CA LEU A 268 1.48 16.98 -20.90
C LEU A 268 0.29 17.90 -21.25
N PHE A 269 -0.14 18.70 -20.28
CA PHE A 269 -1.17 19.73 -20.46
C PHE A 269 -0.51 21.05 -20.81
N ALA A 270 -0.96 21.69 -21.89
CA ALA A 270 -0.51 23.00 -22.34
C ALA A 270 -1.69 23.84 -22.82
N GLY A 271 -1.87 25.06 -22.29
CA GLY A 271 -2.79 26.06 -22.80
C GLY A 271 -4.28 25.69 -22.78
N GLY A 272 -4.73 24.79 -21.90
CA GLY A 272 -6.15 24.42 -21.75
C GLY A 272 -6.70 23.47 -22.84
N SER A 273 -5.83 22.91 -23.69
CA SER A 273 -6.17 21.86 -24.66
C SER A 273 -6.18 20.46 -24.03
N ALA A 274 -6.64 19.46 -24.79
CA ALA A 274 -6.46 18.06 -24.40
C ALA A 274 -4.96 17.74 -24.21
N PRO A 275 -4.59 16.87 -23.26
CA PRO A 275 -3.20 16.57 -22.99
C PRO A 275 -2.52 15.86 -24.16
N GLU A 276 -1.25 16.20 -24.39
CA GLU A 276 -0.38 15.39 -25.25
C GLU A 276 0.03 14.13 -24.51
N HIS A 277 -0.09 12.96 -25.17
CA HIS A 277 0.29 11.65 -24.62
C HIS A 277 1.73 11.33 -24.95
N LEU A 278 2.61 11.43 -23.97
CA LEU A 278 4.04 11.22 -24.10
C LEU A 278 4.39 9.74 -23.85
N ARG A 279 4.38 8.93 -24.91
CA ARG A 279 4.67 7.50 -24.88
C ARG A 279 5.49 7.08 -26.09
N THR A 280 6.46 6.19 -25.89
CA THR A 280 7.16 5.47 -26.94
C THR A 280 6.81 3.98 -26.90
N LYS A 281 7.23 3.22 -27.92
CA LYS A 281 7.04 1.76 -27.96
C LYS A 281 8.24 1.07 -27.34
N GLY A 282 8.00 0.08 -26.52
CA GLY A 282 9.02 -0.77 -25.93
C GLY A 282 8.39 -1.72 -24.89
N PRO A 283 8.90 -2.96 -24.75
CA PRO A 283 8.50 -3.86 -23.69
C PRO A 283 8.95 -3.32 -22.31
N MET A 284 8.41 -3.88 -21.24
CA MET A 284 8.86 -3.63 -19.87
C MET A 284 10.33 -4.02 -19.70
N ILE A 285 11.01 -3.38 -18.78
CA ILE A 285 12.40 -3.66 -18.43
C ILE A 285 12.50 -5.07 -17.80
N GLY A 286 13.47 -5.82 -18.27
CA GLY A 286 13.75 -7.19 -17.83
C GLY A 286 13.08 -8.28 -18.67
N ALA A 287 12.06 -7.94 -19.48
CA ALA A 287 11.28 -8.94 -20.20
C ALA A 287 11.96 -9.47 -21.47
N VAL A 288 12.75 -8.64 -22.15
CA VAL A 288 13.39 -9.01 -23.44
C VAL A 288 14.86 -8.63 -23.43
N PRO A 289 15.79 -9.58 -23.36
CA PRO A 289 17.22 -9.29 -23.40
C PRO A 289 17.63 -8.54 -24.68
N GLY A 290 18.54 -7.56 -24.55
CA GLY A 290 19.09 -6.82 -25.66
C GLY A 290 18.08 -5.92 -26.40
N GLN A 291 16.93 -5.62 -25.79
CA GLN A 291 15.92 -4.71 -26.36
C GLN A 291 16.48 -3.32 -26.58
N HIS A 292 16.22 -2.77 -27.77
CA HIS A 292 16.52 -1.38 -28.13
C HIS A 292 15.29 -0.48 -27.88
N TYR A 293 15.51 0.68 -27.23
CA TYR A 293 14.46 1.65 -26.90
C TYR A 293 14.69 2.97 -27.65
N VAL A 294 13.67 3.42 -28.35
CA VAL A 294 13.71 4.68 -29.11
C VAL A 294 13.07 5.80 -28.31
N GLY A 295 13.82 6.88 -28.09
CA GLY A 295 13.31 8.10 -27.48
C GLY A 295 12.47 8.94 -28.45
N ALA A 296 11.62 9.78 -27.89
CA ALA A 296 10.90 10.85 -28.59
C ALA A 296 11.18 12.21 -27.95
N GLU A 297 10.75 13.27 -28.60
CA GLU A 297 10.98 14.64 -28.11
C GLU A 297 9.72 15.50 -28.37
N THR A 298 9.40 16.38 -27.42
CA THR A 298 8.39 17.42 -27.59
C THR A 298 8.89 18.75 -27.03
N VAL A 299 8.22 19.85 -27.42
CA VAL A 299 8.47 21.18 -26.85
C VAL A 299 7.48 21.40 -25.70
N VAL A 300 7.98 21.90 -24.58
CA VAL A 300 7.19 22.22 -23.39
C VAL A 300 6.88 23.71 -23.35
N PRO A 301 5.67 24.15 -23.71
CA PRO A 301 5.28 25.56 -23.62
C PRO A 301 5.36 26.09 -22.17
N PRO A 302 5.56 27.39 -21.97
CA PRO A 302 5.43 28.00 -20.64
C PRO A 302 4.04 27.73 -20.03
N GLY A 303 4.00 27.51 -18.71
CA GLY A 303 2.76 27.19 -18.01
C GLY A 303 2.23 25.77 -18.23
N SER A 304 3.05 24.88 -18.83
CA SER A 304 2.68 23.47 -19.01
C SER A 304 2.78 22.69 -17.71
N LEU A 305 2.03 21.59 -17.65
CA LEU A 305 1.99 20.65 -16.53
C LEU A 305 2.08 19.21 -17.03
N LEU A 306 3.12 18.51 -16.61
CA LEU A 306 3.32 17.09 -16.90
C LEU A 306 2.86 16.25 -15.72
N TYR A 307 2.00 15.25 -15.97
CA TYR A 307 1.67 14.22 -15.00
C TYR A 307 2.31 12.89 -15.38
N LEU A 308 3.03 12.31 -14.42
CA LEU A 308 3.44 10.91 -14.43
C LEU A 308 2.68 10.19 -13.31
N PHE A 309 2.22 8.99 -13.54
CA PHE A 309 1.40 8.24 -12.59
C PHE A 309 1.52 6.74 -12.83
N SER A 310 1.29 5.92 -11.80
CA SER A 310 1.21 4.46 -11.92
C SER A 310 -0.19 4.01 -12.35
N ASP A 311 -0.32 2.75 -12.74
CA ASP A 311 -1.61 2.19 -13.17
C ASP A 311 -2.65 2.15 -12.04
N GLY A 312 -2.24 1.95 -10.77
CA GLY A 312 -3.13 2.06 -9.61
C GLY A 312 -3.79 3.43 -9.41
N ALA A 313 -3.38 4.46 -10.18
CA ALA A 313 -4.07 5.74 -10.20
C ALA A 313 -5.35 5.70 -11.03
N PHE A 314 -5.47 4.80 -12.02
CA PHE A 314 -6.62 4.73 -12.93
C PHE A 314 -7.26 3.34 -13.02
N GLU A 315 -6.52 2.24 -12.76
CA GLU A 315 -7.07 0.89 -12.74
C GLU A 315 -7.81 0.60 -11.43
N VAL A 316 -8.88 1.34 -11.18
CA VAL A 316 -9.60 1.36 -9.91
C VAL A 316 -10.96 0.69 -10.05
N THR A 317 -11.33 -0.16 -9.10
CA THR A 317 -12.65 -0.79 -9.07
C THR A 317 -13.68 0.12 -8.39
N SER A 318 -14.77 0.44 -9.11
CA SER A 318 -15.88 1.25 -8.57
C SER A 318 -16.71 0.47 -7.54
N PRO A 319 -17.58 1.14 -6.75
CA PRO A 319 -18.49 0.46 -5.82
C PRO A 319 -19.40 -0.58 -6.49
N GLU A 320 -19.73 -0.39 -7.78
CA GLU A 320 -20.56 -1.30 -8.59
C GLU A 320 -19.74 -2.46 -9.18
N GLY A 321 -18.44 -2.52 -8.93
CA GLY A 321 -17.55 -3.58 -9.42
C GLY A 321 -17.03 -3.35 -10.85
N ARG A 322 -17.21 -2.15 -11.44
CA ARG A 322 -16.66 -1.80 -12.76
C ARG A 322 -15.22 -1.34 -12.61
N GLN A 323 -14.34 -1.84 -13.47
CA GLN A 323 -12.98 -1.32 -13.60
C GLN A 323 -13.05 0.05 -14.31
N LEU A 324 -12.47 1.07 -13.67
CA LEU A 324 -12.22 2.38 -14.28
C LEU A 324 -10.93 2.30 -15.09
N GLY A 325 -10.77 3.20 -16.05
CA GLY A 325 -9.59 3.25 -16.90
C GLY A 325 -9.03 4.66 -17.07
N LEU A 326 -8.05 4.77 -17.94
CA LEU A 326 -7.34 6.02 -18.19
C LEU A 326 -8.27 7.15 -18.66
N GLU A 327 -9.31 6.84 -19.44
CA GLU A 327 -10.26 7.83 -19.96
C GLU A 327 -11.08 8.49 -18.84
N GLU A 328 -11.43 7.76 -17.78
CA GLU A 328 -12.11 8.31 -16.61
C GLU A 328 -11.15 9.06 -15.67
N PHE A 329 -9.87 8.73 -15.70
CA PHE A 329 -8.85 9.39 -14.89
C PHE A 329 -8.40 10.74 -15.44
N ILE A 330 -8.22 10.87 -16.77
CA ILE A 330 -7.75 12.11 -17.41
C ILE A 330 -8.56 13.34 -16.98
N PRO A 331 -9.90 13.32 -16.92
CA PRO A 331 -10.70 14.47 -16.48
C PRO A 331 -10.47 14.89 -15.01
N LEU A 332 -9.87 14.03 -14.19
CA LEU A 332 -9.53 14.36 -12.79
C LEU A 332 -8.26 15.18 -12.70
N LEU A 333 -7.42 15.20 -13.75
CA LEU A 333 -6.18 15.97 -13.85
C LEU A 333 -6.49 17.39 -14.33
N GLY A 334 -5.54 18.31 -14.15
CA GLY A 334 -5.63 19.66 -14.73
C GLY A 334 -6.71 20.55 -14.11
N GLY A 335 -7.11 20.35 -12.86
CA GLY A 335 -8.08 21.18 -12.17
C GLY A 335 -7.62 22.65 -11.99
N PRO A 336 -8.45 23.55 -11.45
CA PRO A 336 -8.18 24.99 -11.37
C PRO A 336 -6.94 25.34 -10.52
N ASN A 337 -6.48 24.42 -9.68
CA ASN A 337 -5.27 24.53 -8.86
C ASN A 337 -4.13 23.65 -9.40
N ALA A 338 -4.23 23.19 -10.64
CA ALA A 338 -3.21 22.38 -11.26
C ALA A 338 -1.82 23.08 -11.20
N GLY A 339 -0.78 22.33 -10.81
CA GLY A 339 0.56 22.88 -10.62
C GLY A 339 0.80 23.59 -9.29
N THR A 340 -0.19 23.63 -8.38
CA THR A 340 0.00 24.18 -7.03
C THR A 340 0.24 23.04 -6.01
N PRO A 341 0.79 23.36 -4.83
CA PRO A 341 0.93 22.39 -3.74
C PRO A 341 -0.42 21.75 -3.35
N GLY A 342 -0.42 20.42 -3.21
CA GLY A 342 -1.61 19.62 -2.89
C GLY A 342 -2.42 19.16 -4.10
N GLU A 343 -1.97 19.43 -5.32
CA GLU A 343 -2.62 18.96 -6.55
C GLU A 343 -2.64 17.43 -6.63
N ALA A 344 -1.51 16.79 -6.38
CA ALA A 344 -1.42 15.33 -6.42
C ALA A 344 -2.30 14.65 -5.36
N GLU A 345 -2.41 15.22 -4.16
CA GLU A 345 -3.34 14.74 -3.12
C GLU A 345 -4.81 14.98 -3.53
N ARG A 346 -5.14 16.10 -4.15
CA ARG A 346 -6.47 16.35 -4.72
C ARG A 346 -6.86 15.27 -5.72
N VAL A 347 -5.93 14.88 -6.60
CA VAL A 347 -6.17 13.80 -7.58
C VAL A 347 -6.45 12.48 -6.84
N TYR A 348 -5.64 12.13 -5.84
CA TYR A 348 -5.89 10.94 -5.02
C TYR A 348 -7.28 10.94 -4.39
N VAL A 349 -7.68 12.06 -3.77
CA VAL A 349 -9.01 12.20 -3.14
C VAL A 349 -10.13 12.05 -4.19
N ALA A 350 -9.94 12.56 -5.40
CA ALA A 350 -10.91 12.44 -6.49
C ALA A 350 -11.05 10.97 -6.96
N VAL A 351 -9.94 10.26 -7.11
CA VAL A 351 -9.92 8.82 -7.44
C VAL A 351 -10.58 8.00 -6.32
N ARG A 352 -10.24 8.28 -5.05
CA ARG A 352 -10.84 7.58 -3.89
C ARG A 352 -12.37 7.71 -3.81
N LYS A 353 -12.93 8.80 -4.26
CA LYS A 353 -14.39 8.99 -4.33
C LYS A 353 -15.06 8.08 -5.36
N GLN A 354 -14.34 7.65 -6.38
CA GLN A 354 -14.83 6.74 -7.43
C GLN A 354 -14.55 5.27 -7.11
N ALA A 355 -13.62 5.00 -6.17
CA ALA A 355 -13.23 3.66 -5.78
C ALA A 355 -14.18 3.04 -4.76
N ARG A 356 -14.34 1.72 -4.80
CA ARG A 356 -14.99 0.96 -3.72
C ARG A 356 -14.33 1.25 -2.37
N PRO A 357 -15.05 1.09 -1.23
CA PRO A 357 -14.46 1.18 0.10
C PRO A 357 -13.30 0.19 0.31
N GLY A 358 -12.35 0.54 1.18
CA GLY A 358 -11.17 -0.29 1.46
C GLY A 358 -9.90 0.24 0.76
N PRO A 359 -8.74 -0.43 0.87
CA PRO A 359 -7.51 -0.05 0.20
C PRO A 359 -7.66 -0.14 -1.33
N LEU A 360 -6.81 0.57 -2.08
CA LEU A 360 -6.68 0.37 -3.52
C LEU A 360 -6.04 -1.00 -3.79
N ALA A 361 -6.32 -1.57 -4.95
CA ALA A 361 -5.81 -2.89 -5.33
C ALA A 361 -4.32 -2.83 -5.69
N ASP A 362 -3.84 -1.68 -6.16
CA ASP A 362 -2.45 -1.43 -6.51
C ASP A 362 -1.92 -0.11 -5.95
N ASP A 363 -0.61 0.11 -6.05
CA ASP A 363 0.08 1.29 -5.56
C ASP A 363 -0.38 2.53 -6.30
N PHE A 364 -0.65 3.59 -5.57
CA PHE A 364 -1.05 4.87 -6.13
C PHE A 364 0.11 5.85 -6.11
N SER A 365 0.58 6.24 -7.27
CA SER A 365 1.60 7.29 -7.43
C SER A 365 1.17 8.30 -8.47
N VAL A 366 1.25 9.57 -8.13
CA VAL A 366 1.09 10.71 -9.04
C VAL A 366 2.19 11.71 -8.79
N LEU A 367 2.94 12.06 -9.83
CA LEU A 367 3.93 13.12 -9.87
C LEU A 367 3.47 14.18 -10.87
N ALA A 368 3.31 15.41 -10.41
CA ALA A 368 3.01 16.58 -11.22
C ALA A 368 4.27 17.47 -11.33
N VAL A 369 4.65 17.82 -12.54
CA VAL A 369 5.80 18.71 -12.85
C VAL A 369 5.30 19.93 -13.61
N SER A 370 5.41 21.11 -13.01
CA SER A 370 5.00 22.39 -13.61
C SER A 370 6.20 23.11 -14.22
N PHE A 371 6.01 23.67 -15.41
CA PHE A 371 7.04 24.40 -16.18
C PHE A 371 6.58 25.86 -16.40
N ASP A 372 7.18 26.79 -15.69
CA ASP A 372 6.89 28.24 -15.78
C ASP A 372 7.50 28.90 -17.02
#